data_0c3740e8518cae1a7e59b1e16be61a1f
#
_entry.id   0c3740e8518cae1a7e59b1e16be61a1f
#
_cell.length_a   1.000
_cell.length_b   1.000
_cell.length_c   1.000
_cell.angle_alpha   90.00
_cell.angle_beta   90.00
_cell.angle_gamma   90.00
#
_symmetry.space_group_name_H-M   'P 1'
#
loop_
_entity.id
_entity.type
_entity.pdbx_description
1 polymer ?
#
loop_
_entity_poly.entity_id
_entity_poly.type
_entity_poly.pdbx_seq_one_letter_code
_entity_poly.pdbx_strand_id
1 'polypeptide(L)'
;MYDLSKAYGLGLILQDLSSSQVTVKDFGVYYLIETKNAYNLQKANILSGLFPSESDKKWGYVFLTLKGKGRMNEIKECKKLITNKKMIASILKKYENIKQPEFFDSKKGNKTLYQSLDLGATKGFREKIRGRTYHEGSQLYIPKEDFLLSLVGHLNFTIWKWKMEKKGGQLIMILFNPSIEGVRIGISPDARDITRNIDKLIRAHRSGISPTLSYVAVSLAKEISEMKERILKFSNLIFGVMVGSGQQRKPYCGGAYPLDFLFNIVETSEKSTEIFDQWIDIFKGTNKPGYEELALSLSEFINYPSRGTLEIYFRNHLRIYLNKDIKPKLYEIDIMREVLRNV
;
A
#
# COMPACT_ATOMS: atom_id res chain seq x y z
N MET A 1 1.38 6.20 6.16
CA MET A 1 2.13 5.07 5.58
C MET A 1 3.05 4.38 6.59
N TYR A 2 3.92 5.11 7.32
CA TYR A 2 4.85 4.51 8.29
C TYR A 2 4.13 3.78 9.43
N ASP A 3 3.16 4.42 10.08
CA ASP A 3 2.43 3.80 11.19
C ASP A 3 1.58 2.62 10.71
N LEU A 4 0.99 2.72 9.52
CA LEU A 4 0.29 1.60 8.89
C LEU A 4 1.23 0.42 8.63
N SER A 5 2.43 0.67 8.10
CA SER A 5 3.41 -0.41 7.88
C SER A 5 3.88 -1.03 9.19
N LYS A 6 4.04 -0.24 10.27
CA LYS A 6 4.33 -0.77 11.61
C LYS A 6 3.20 -1.67 12.12
N ALA A 7 1.94 -1.24 11.93
CA ALA A 7 0.78 -2.02 12.34
C ALA A 7 0.73 -3.38 11.63
N TYR A 8 0.93 -3.39 10.33
CA TYR A 8 1.02 -4.63 9.55
C TYR A 8 2.22 -5.49 9.96
N GLY A 9 3.38 -4.89 10.22
CA GLY A 9 4.56 -5.62 10.67
C GLY A 9 4.36 -6.27 12.03
N LEU A 10 3.76 -5.55 12.97
CA LEU A 10 3.40 -6.09 14.28
C LEU A 10 2.35 -7.21 14.15
N GLY A 11 1.35 -7.01 13.28
CA GLY A 11 0.33 -8.02 13.00
C GLY A 11 0.93 -9.33 12.50
N LEU A 12 1.90 -9.29 11.56
CA LEU A 12 2.59 -10.48 11.07
C LEU A 12 3.44 -11.16 12.14
N ILE A 13 4.17 -10.40 12.93
CA ILE A 13 4.97 -10.96 14.03
C ILE A 13 4.07 -11.66 15.05
N LEU A 14 2.97 -11.04 15.43
CA LEU A 14 1.99 -11.64 16.33
C LEU A 14 1.34 -12.89 15.73
N GLN A 15 0.98 -12.86 14.45
CA GLN A 15 0.39 -14.00 13.75
C GLN A 15 1.33 -15.21 13.77
N ASP A 16 2.60 -15.03 13.45
CA ASP A 16 3.57 -16.11 13.44
C ASP A 16 3.86 -16.63 14.86
N LEU A 17 3.99 -15.74 15.85
CA LEU A 17 4.29 -16.13 17.23
C LEU A 17 3.10 -16.77 17.96
N SER A 18 1.87 -16.33 17.67
CA SER A 18 0.65 -16.90 18.28
C SER A 18 0.09 -18.09 17.50
N SER A 19 0.53 -18.29 16.24
CA SER A 19 -0.06 -19.25 15.30
C SER A 19 -1.58 -19.10 15.19
N SER A 20 -2.07 -17.87 15.26
CA SER A 20 -3.49 -17.54 15.19
C SER A 20 -3.73 -16.36 14.25
N GLN A 21 -4.98 -16.24 13.82
CA GLN A 21 -5.41 -15.06 13.07
C GLN A 21 -5.22 -13.78 13.89
N VAL A 22 -4.76 -12.74 13.22
CA VAL A 22 -4.63 -11.39 13.77
C VAL A 22 -5.51 -10.43 12.97
N THR A 23 -6.13 -9.47 13.64
CA THR A 23 -6.92 -8.41 13.01
C THR A 23 -6.23 -7.07 13.21
N VAL A 24 -6.09 -6.29 12.15
CA VAL A 24 -5.56 -4.92 12.17
C VAL A 24 -6.69 -3.96 11.84
N LYS A 25 -6.96 -2.99 12.73
CA LYS A 25 -8.03 -1.99 12.62
C LYS A 25 -7.45 -0.58 12.64
N ASP A 26 -8.04 0.33 11.87
CA ASP A 26 -7.71 1.77 11.90
C ASP A 26 -8.77 2.56 12.66
N PHE A 27 -8.36 3.24 13.72
CA PHE A 27 -9.20 4.18 14.48
C PHE A 27 -8.85 5.65 14.17
N GLY A 28 -8.14 5.91 13.09
CA GLY A 28 -7.72 7.24 12.63
C GLY A 28 -6.50 7.78 13.37
N VAL A 29 -6.51 7.78 14.69
CA VAL A 29 -5.39 8.26 15.52
C VAL A 29 -4.42 7.16 15.93
N TYR A 30 -4.81 5.90 15.89
CA TYR A 30 -3.99 4.72 16.16
C TYR A 30 -4.50 3.49 15.41
N TYR A 31 -3.63 2.50 15.27
CA TYR A 31 -4.00 1.17 14.79
C TYR A 31 -4.11 0.20 15.97
N LEU A 32 -5.20 -0.56 16.01
CA LEU A 32 -5.40 -1.64 16.98
C LEU A 32 -5.08 -2.97 16.33
N ILE A 33 -4.22 -3.77 16.99
CA ILE A 33 -3.87 -5.11 16.55
C ILE A 33 -4.38 -6.11 17.58
N GLU A 34 -5.26 -7.00 17.17
CA GLU A 34 -5.91 -7.99 18.03
C GLU A 34 -5.53 -9.41 17.64
N THR A 35 -5.20 -10.24 18.62
CA THR A 35 -5.00 -11.68 18.47
C THR A 35 -5.77 -12.44 19.53
N LYS A 36 -6.26 -13.64 19.18
CA LYS A 36 -7.01 -14.50 20.12
C LYS A 36 -6.10 -15.30 21.05
N ASN A 37 -4.92 -15.65 20.59
CA ASN A 37 -4.00 -16.51 21.32
C ASN A 37 -2.81 -15.73 21.85
N ALA A 38 -2.29 -16.18 23.01
CA ALA A 38 -1.04 -15.67 23.52
C ALA A 38 0.13 -16.00 22.56
N TYR A 39 1.09 -15.10 22.48
CA TYR A 39 2.29 -15.29 21.67
C TYR A 39 3.35 -16.15 22.38
N ASN A 40 4.15 -16.89 21.61
CA ASN A 40 5.24 -17.72 22.11
C ASN A 40 6.59 -17.24 21.53
N LEU A 41 7.39 -16.58 22.35
CA LEU A 41 8.72 -16.08 21.97
C LEU A 41 9.72 -17.19 21.58
N GLN A 42 9.49 -18.46 21.93
CA GLN A 42 10.35 -19.56 21.52
C GLN A 42 10.31 -19.77 19.99
N LYS A 43 9.23 -19.31 19.35
CA LYS A 43 9.06 -19.36 17.90
C LYS A 43 9.75 -18.23 17.13
N ALA A 44 10.49 -17.32 17.78
CA ALA A 44 11.07 -16.14 17.11
C ALA A 44 11.97 -16.47 15.90
N ASN A 45 12.54 -17.66 15.82
CA ASN A 45 13.34 -18.12 14.70
C ASN A 45 12.55 -18.21 13.38
N ILE A 46 11.24 -18.48 13.43
CA ILE A 46 10.39 -18.56 12.23
C ILE A 46 10.20 -17.20 11.55
N LEU A 47 10.37 -16.09 12.28
CA LEU A 47 10.19 -14.74 11.78
C LEU A 47 11.16 -14.37 10.65
N SER A 48 12.25 -15.16 10.49
CA SER A 48 13.13 -15.00 9.30
C SER A 48 12.37 -15.15 7.99
N GLY A 49 11.29 -15.94 7.96
CA GLY A 49 10.41 -16.13 6.80
C GLY A 49 9.60 -14.90 6.40
N LEU A 50 9.51 -13.88 7.25
CA LEU A 50 8.86 -12.61 6.94
C LEU A 50 9.69 -11.75 5.97
N PHE A 51 10.98 -12.06 5.80
CA PHE A 51 11.85 -11.36 4.88
C PHE A 51 12.04 -12.14 3.57
N PRO A 52 11.99 -11.47 2.42
CA PRO A 52 12.28 -12.10 1.15
C PRO A 52 13.77 -12.51 1.05
N SER A 53 14.11 -13.28 0.02
CA SER A 53 15.49 -13.62 -0.28
C SER A 53 16.37 -12.36 -0.41
N GLU A 54 17.67 -12.47 -0.16
CA GLU A 54 18.60 -11.31 -0.22
C GLU A 54 18.69 -10.69 -1.61
N SER A 55 18.43 -11.50 -2.65
CA SER A 55 18.41 -11.07 -4.05
C SER A 55 17.11 -10.41 -4.48
N ASP A 56 16.06 -10.39 -3.65
CA ASP A 56 14.77 -9.81 -4.02
C ASP A 56 14.91 -8.29 -4.26
N LYS A 57 14.34 -7.85 -5.39
CA LYS A 57 14.34 -6.43 -5.79
C LYS A 57 13.66 -5.49 -4.78
N LYS A 58 12.74 -6.00 -3.94
CA LYS A 58 12.08 -5.22 -2.89
C LYS A 58 13.07 -4.58 -1.93
N TRP A 59 14.20 -5.22 -1.65
CA TRP A 59 15.27 -4.62 -0.87
C TRP A 59 15.84 -3.35 -1.51
N GLY A 60 15.87 -3.32 -2.84
CA GLY A 60 16.27 -2.13 -3.59
C GLY A 60 15.28 -0.97 -3.48
N TYR A 61 14.01 -1.26 -3.25
CA TYR A 61 12.99 -0.25 -3.02
C TYR A 61 13.00 0.28 -1.58
N VAL A 62 13.28 -0.58 -0.63
CA VAL A 62 13.40 -0.20 0.78
C VAL A 62 14.69 0.55 1.05
N PHE A 63 15.82 0.05 0.57
CA PHE A 63 17.14 0.66 0.72
C PHE A 63 17.57 1.38 -0.56
N LEU A 64 16.84 2.44 -0.92
CA LEU A 64 17.03 3.16 -2.19
C LEU A 64 18.43 3.76 -2.35
N THR A 65 18.99 4.29 -1.25
CA THR A 65 20.28 4.96 -1.25
C THR A 65 21.46 4.00 -1.06
N LEU A 66 21.21 2.78 -0.59
CA LEU A 66 22.25 1.77 -0.38
C LEU A 66 22.45 0.89 -1.60
N LYS A 67 23.70 0.61 -1.91
CA LYS A 67 24.09 -0.26 -3.02
C LYS A 67 25.13 -1.30 -2.57
N GLY A 68 25.20 -2.39 -3.31
CA GLY A 68 26.23 -3.42 -3.16
C GLY A 68 26.39 -3.92 -1.73
N LYS A 69 27.64 -3.94 -1.24
CA LYS A 69 28.00 -4.48 0.08
C LYS A 69 27.29 -3.78 1.23
N GLY A 70 27.07 -2.45 1.14
CA GLY A 70 26.35 -1.70 2.17
C GLY A 70 24.93 -2.20 2.35
N ARG A 71 24.18 -2.37 1.26
CA ARG A 71 22.82 -2.93 1.30
C ARG A 71 22.80 -4.35 1.87
N MET A 72 23.73 -5.19 1.45
CA MET A 72 23.80 -6.57 1.93
C MET A 72 24.04 -6.65 3.45
N ASN A 73 24.90 -5.78 3.99
CA ASN A 73 25.15 -5.73 5.42
C ASN A 73 23.89 -5.36 6.20
N GLU A 74 23.13 -4.36 5.73
CA GLU A 74 21.85 -3.96 6.38
C GLU A 74 20.80 -5.07 6.31
N ILE A 75 20.67 -5.78 5.20
CA ILE A 75 19.78 -6.93 5.06
C ILE A 75 20.14 -8.01 6.10
N LYS A 76 21.42 -8.34 6.22
CA LYS A 76 21.88 -9.35 7.17
C LYS A 76 21.63 -8.93 8.61
N GLU A 77 21.85 -7.65 8.94
CA GLU A 77 21.56 -7.12 10.29
C GLU A 77 20.05 -7.18 10.58
N CYS A 78 19.19 -6.80 9.66
CA CYS A 78 17.75 -6.92 9.81
C CYS A 78 17.31 -8.36 10.04
N LYS A 79 17.85 -9.32 9.26
CA LYS A 79 17.55 -10.76 9.43
C LYS A 79 18.00 -11.30 10.77
N LYS A 80 19.12 -10.84 11.29
CA LYS A 80 19.61 -11.19 12.63
C LYS A 80 18.71 -10.61 13.72
N LEU A 81 18.26 -9.39 13.56
CA LEU A 81 17.43 -8.72 14.56
C LEU A 81 16.03 -9.29 14.66
N ILE A 82 15.39 -9.67 13.54
CA ILE A 82 14.03 -10.22 13.53
C ILE A 82 13.95 -11.59 14.24
N THR A 83 15.04 -12.34 14.30
CA THR A 83 15.12 -13.64 15.00
C THR A 83 15.62 -13.51 16.44
N ASN A 84 16.03 -12.29 16.87
CA ASN A 84 16.54 -12.06 18.22
C ASN A 84 15.40 -11.96 19.23
N LYS A 85 15.26 -12.97 20.10
CA LYS A 85 14.20 -13.05 21.11
C LYS A 85 14.12 -11.80 22.01
N LYS A 86 15.26 -11.20 22.38
CA LYS A 86 15.28 -9.99 23.22
C LYS A 86 14.72 -8.78 22.45
N MET A 87 15.06 -8.64 21.17
CA MET A 87 14.53 -7.60 20.31
C MET A 87 13.01 -7.74 20.14
N ILE A 88 12.53 -8.94 19.84
CA ILE A 88 11.09 -9.21 19.69
C ILE A 88 10.35 -9.00 21.00
N ALA A 89 10.89 -9.44 22.13
CA ALA A 89 10.30 -9.17 23.44
C ALA A 89 10.22 -7.65 23.73
N SER A 90 11.26 -6.88 23.38
CA SER A 90 11.25 -5.41 23.50
C SER A 90 10.15 -4.78 22.67
N ILE A 91 9.99 -5.22 21.40
CA ILE A 91 8.92 -4.78 20.52
C ILE A 91 7.55 -5.05 21.13
N LEU A 92 7.27 -6.27 21.52
CA LEU A 92 5.96 -6.68 22.03
C LEU A 92 5.62 -5.92 23.32
N LYS A 93 6.57 -5.83 24.26
CA LYS A 93 6.40 -5.06 25.50
C LYS A 93 6.15 -3.56 25.23
N LYS A 94 6.83 -2.99 24.25
CA LYS A 94 6.65 -1.59 23.86
C LYS A 94 5.22 -1.33 23.36
N TYR A 95 4.68 -2.21 22.52
CA TYR A 95 3.40 -2.02 21.87
C TYR A 95 2.20 -2.60 22.64
N GLU A 96 2.41 -3.40 23.67
CA GLU A 96 1.35 -3.95 24.53
C GLU A 96 0.66 -2.87 25.37
N ASN A 97 1.36 -1.80 25.76
CA ASN A 97 0.91 -0.79 26.72
C ASN A 97 1.09 0.65 26.26
N ILE A 98 1.09 0.92 24.94
CA ILE A 98 1.22 2.30 24.45
C ILE A 98 -0.04 3.08 24.77
N LYS A 99 0.11 4.10 25.63
CA LYS A 99 -0.96 5.03 26.00
C LYS A 99 -0.91 6.34 25.23
N GLN A 100 0.18 6.63 24.51
CA GLN A 100 0.36 7.87 23.77
C GLN A 100 1.12 7.60 22.46
N PRO A 101 0.81 8.33 21.37
CA PRO A 101 1.58 8.23 20.14
C PRO A 101 3.03 8.66 20.39
N GLU A 102 3.97 7.77 20.09
CA GLU A 102 5.40 8.11 20.12
C GLU A 102 5.75 8.94 18.90
N PHE A 103 6.21 10.15 19.14
CA PHE A 103 6.82 10.98 18.12
C PHE A 103 8.30 10.59 17.95
N PHE A 104 8.80 10.63 16.73
CA PHE A 104 10.23 10.45 16.49
C PHE A 104 11.03 11.54 17.21
N ASP A 105 11.94 11.12 18.05
CA ASP A 105 12.88 12.04 18.67
C ASP A 105 14.17 12.09 17.85
N SER A 106 14.57 13.29 17.46
CA SER A 106 15.83 13.55 16.75
C SER A 106 17.06 13.55 17.66
N LYS A 107 16.94 13.13 18.92
CA LYS A 107 18.06 13.11 19.86
C LYS A 107 19.09 12.04 19.49
N LYS A 108 20.33 12.49 19.47
CA LYS A 108 21.57 11.76 19.21
C LYS A 108 21.83 10.63 20.21
N GLY A 109 21.02 9.64 20.32
CA GLY A 109 21.22 8.55 21.28
C GLY A 109 20.59 7.24 20.87
N ASN A 110 19.48 7.31 20.15
CA ASN A 110 18.82 6.13 19.64
C ASN A 110 19.37 5.80 18.26
N LYS A 111 20.38 4.95 18.20
CA LYS A 111 20.89 4.44 16.93
C LYS A 111 19.77 3.70 16.22
N THR A 112 19.30 4.27 15.13
CA THR A 112 18.47 3.59 14.14
C THR A 112 19.29 2.54 13.45
N LEU A 113 18.60 1.53 12.92
CA LEU A 113 19.25 0.57 12.04
C LEU A 113 19.82 1.28 10.83
N TYR A 114 19.12 2.26 10.25
CA TYR A 114 19.68 3.09 9.22
C TYR A 114 18.90 4.36 8.91
N GLN A 115 19.61 5.43 8.59
CA GLN A 115 19.05 6.71 8.16
C GLN A 115 18.35 6.64 6.80
N SER A 116 18.75 5.73 5.97
CA SER A 116 18.16 5.51 4.66
C SER A 116 16.86 4.71 4.70
N LEU A 117 16.15 4.78 5.78
CA LEU A 117 14.73 4.66 5.66
C LEU A 117 14.23 5.82 4.77
N ASP A 118 14.77 5.80 3.60
CA ASP A 118 14.11 6.27 2.41
C ASP A 118 12.99 5.29 2.04
N LEU A 119 12.31 4.83 3.06
CA LEU A 119 10.90 4.63 3.02
C LEU A 119 10.35 6.04 2.79
N GLY A 120 10.73 6.54 1.61
CA GLY A 120 10.70 7.95 1.28
C GLY A 120 9.34 8.56 1.49
N ALA A 121 8.30 7.77 1.25
CA ALA A 121 6.95 8.11 1.59
C ALA A 121 6.76 8.32 3.10
N THR A 122 7.46 7.62 3.97
CA THR A 122 7.30 7.76 5.41
C THR A 122 8.04 8.97 5.95
N LYS A 123 9.19 9.27 5.37
CA LYS A 123 10.04 10.39 5.79
C LYS A 123 9.57 11.71 5.17
N GLY A 124 9.16 11.69 3.90
CA GLY A 124 8.81 12.89 3.13
C GLY A 124 7.45 13.49 3.44
N PHE A 125 6.50 12.72 3.94
CA PHE A 125 5.14 13.20 4.22
C PHE A 125 4.91 13.65 5.66
N ARG A 126 5.90 13.53 6.53
CA ARG A 126 5.86 14.15 7.85
C ARG A 126 6.48 15.53 7.77
N GLU A 127 5.75 16.47 7.24
CA GLU A 127 6.25 17.83 7.00
C GLU A 127 6.67 18.55 8.27
N LYS A 128 6.01 18.33 9.41
CA LYS A 128 6.34 19.00 10.66
C LYS A 128 6.08 18.07 11.85
N ILE A 129 7.14 17.70 12.55
CA ILE A 129 7.06 17.20 13.90
C ILE A 129 7.72 18.24 14.81
N ARG A 130 7.00 18.77 15.80
CA ARG A 130 7.47 19.82 16.71
C ARG A 130 8.05 21.06 16.00
N GLY A 131 7.44 21.50 14.91
CA GLY A 131 7.85 22.70 14.16
C GLY A 131 9.09 22.54 13.29
N ARG A 132 9.65 21.33 13.14
CA ARG A 132 10.80 21.06 12.27
C ARG A 132 10.36 20.32 11.02
N THR A 133 10.98 20.66 9.91
CA THR A 133 10.80 20.01 8.61
C THR A 133 11.87 18.93 8.43
N TYR A 134 11.48 17.66 8.25
CA TYR A 134 12.41 16.52 8.23
C TYR A 134 12.78 16.02 6.83
N HIS A 135 12.37 16.70 5.77
CA HIS A 135 12.54 16.23 4.40
C HIS A 135 13.82 16.72 3.71
N GLU A 136 14.47 17.75 4.21
CA GLU A 136 15.68 18.31 3.59
C GLU A 136 16.92 18.06 4.43
N GLY A 137 17.57 16.93 4.20
CA GLY A 137 18.89 16.64 4.76
C GLY A 137 18.98 16.41 6.28
N SER A 138 17.89 16.58 7.02
CA SER A 138 17.88 16.31 8.45
C SER A 138 17.86 14.81 8.72
N GLN A 139 18.69 14.38 9.66
CA GLN A 139 18.75 12.99 10.11
C GLN A 139 17.52 12.70 10.97
N LEU A 140 16.66 11.82 10.50
CA LEU A 140 15.55 11.28 11.27
C LEU A 140 16.00 10.00 11.97
N TYR A 141 16.07 10.03 13.30
CA TYR A 141 16.39 8.84 14.09
C TYR A 141 15.08 8.11 14.42
N ILE A 142 15.01 6.87 14.01
CA ILE A 142 13.87 5.98 14.26
C ILE A 142 14.36 4.86 15.18
N PRO A 143 13.67 4.52 16.28
CA PRO A 143 14.01 3.36 17.10
C PRO A 143 14.16 2.10 16.28
N LYS A 144 15.10 1.23 16.62
CA LYS A 144 15.34 -0.03 15.88
C LYS A 144 14.11 -0.90 15.81
N GLU A 145 13.34 -0.95 16.89
CA GLU A 145 12.09 -1.68 17.00
C GLU A 145 11.08 -1.20 15.97
N ASP A 146 10.86 0.09 15.90
CA ASP A 146 9.90 0.71 14.98
C ASP A 146 10.32 0.55 13.52
N PHE A 147 11.64 0.66 13.29
CA PHE A 147 12.20 0.40 11.98
C PHE A 147 11.93 -1.03 11.52
N LEU A 148 12.22 -2.00 12.39
CA LEU A 148 12.07 -3.41 12.06
C LEU A 148 10.61 -3.75 11.75
N LEU A 149 9.66 -3.22 12.56
CA LEU A 149 8.22 -3.38 12.30
C LEU A 149 7.82 -2.78 10.96
N SER A 150 8.20 -1.53 10.72
CA SER A 150 7.89 -0.85 9.47
C SER A 150 8.47 -1.60 8.26
N LEU A 151 9.70 -2.12 8.39
CA LEU A 151 10.35 -2.91 7.35
C LEU A 151 9.58 -4.19 7.03
N VAL A 152 9.18 -4.95 8.05
CA VAL A 152 8.36 -6.16 7.88
C VAL A 152 7.04 -5.83 7.16
N GLY A 153 6.33 -4.80 7.61
CA GLY A 153 5.09 -4.37 6.97
C GLY A 153 5.29 -3.95 5.51
N HIS A 154 6.28 -3.11 5.23
CA HIS A 154 6.55 -2.67 3.86
C HIS A 154 6.93 -3.81 2.92
N LEU A 155 7.76 -4.73 3.33
CA LEU A 155 8.17 -5.85 2.48
C LEU A 155 7.02 -6.80 2.14
N ASN A 156 6.00 -6.87 3.00
CA ASN A 156 4.90 -7.82 2.84
C ASN A 156 3.60 -7.21 2.31
N PHE A 157 3.31 -5.94 2.60
CA PHE A 157 2.02 -5.30 2.28
C PHE A 157 2.12 -4.11 1.34
N THR A 158 3.32 -3.70 0.91
CA THR A 158 3.42 -2.59 -0.04
C THR A 158 3.45 -3.12 -1.47
N ILE A 159 2.62 -2.51 -2.30
CA ILE A 159 2.70 -2.62 -3.75
C ILE A 159 3.73 -1.60 -4.23
N TRP A 160 4.69 -2.07 -5.01
CA TRP A 160 5.81 -1.29 -5.50
C TRP A 160 5.75 -1.15 -7.00
N LYS A 161 5.54 0.07 -7.50
CA LYS A 161 5.54 0.34 -8.93
C LYS A 161 6.68 1.28 -9.30
N TRP A 162 7.58 0.76 -10.11
CA TRP A 162 8.67 1.54 -10.69
C TRP A 162 8.36 1.92 -12.13
N LYS A 163 8.45 3.22 -12.45
CA LYS A 163 8.33 3.74 -13.81
C LYS A 163 9.65 4.43 -14.17
N MET A 164 10.31 3.96 -15.24
CA MET A 164 11.47 4.63 -15.80
C MET A 164 11.02 5.82 -16.64
N GLU A 165 11.68 6.94 -16.49
CA GLU A 165 11.50 8.15 -17.28
C GLU A 165 12.85 8.57 -17.87
N LYS A 166 12.83 9.41 -18.94
CA LYS A 166 14.06 9.86 -19.65
C LYS A 166 15.09 10.51 -18.70
N LYS A 167 14.65 11.23 -17.67
CA LYS A 167 15.50 11.95 -16.69
C LYS A 167 15.48 11.36 -15.29
N GLY A 168 15.22 10.07 -15.16
CA GLY A 168 15.15 9.40 -13.86
C GLY A 168 14.05 8.37 -13.79
N GLY A 169 13.51 8.13 -12.60
CA GLY A 169 12.41 7.19 -12.40
C GLY A 169 11.47 7.65 -11.31
N GLN A 170 10.27 7.11 -11.37
CA GLN A 170 9.22 7.32 -10.39
C GLN A 170 8.93 6.01 -9.69
N LEU A 171 8.98 6.02 -8.36
CA LEU A 171 8.58 4.89 -7.52
C LEU A 171 7.29 5.24 -6.81
N ILE A 172 6.24 4.50 -7.11
CA ILE A 172 4.95 4.59 -6.43
C ILE A 172 4.88 3.45 -5.42
N MET A 173 4.52 3.77 -4.19
CA MET A 173 4.31 2.84 -3.09
C MET A 173 2.88 2.95 -2.63
N ILE A 174 2.19 1.82 -2.48
CA ILE A 174 0.78 1.79 -2.12
C ILE A 174 0.58 0.73 -1.03
N LEU A 175 -0.14 1.11 0.04
CA LEU A 175 -0.62 0.21 1.09
C LEU A 175 -2.13 0.33 1.21
N PHE A 176 -2.79 -0.79 1.49
CA PHE A 176 -4.22 -0.83 1.78
C PHE A 176 -4.45 -0.47 3.24
N ASN A 177 -5.19 0.58 3.50
CA ASN A 177 -5.50 1.00 4.86
C ASN A 177 -6.73 0.24 5.38
N PRO A 178 -6.64 -0.46 6.54
CA PRO A 178 -7.80 -1.11 7.13
C PRO A 178 -8.91 -0.11 7.45
N SER A 179 -10.15 -0.57 7.49
CA SER A 179 -11.24 0.18 8.12
C SER A 179 -11.25 -0.03 9.63
N ILE A 180 -12.22 0.58 10.32
CA ILE A 180 -12.49 0.35 11.74
C ILE A 180 -12.94 -1.10 12.03
N GLU A 181 -13.55 -1.78 11.06
CA GLU A 181 -13.91 -3.21 11.16
C GLU A 181 -12.66 -4.11 11.05
N GLY A 182 -11.66 -3.63 10.34
CA GLY A 182 -10.34 -4.23 10.24
C GLY A 182 -10.15 -5.24 9.13
N VAL A 183 -8.91 -5.63 8.98
CA VAL A 183 -8.47 -6.67 8.03
C VAL A 183 -7.81 -7.81 8.78
N ARG A 184 -8.00 -9.02 8.30
CA ARG A 184 -7.43 -10.25 8.88
C ARG A 184 -6.12 -10.59 8.22
N ILE A 185 -5.19 -11.13 9.02
CA ILE A 185 -3.89 -11.66 8.61
C ILE A 185 -3.80 -13.09 9.13
N GLY A 186 -3.32 -14.01 8.30
CA GLY A 186 -3.02 -15.40 8.68
C GLY A 186 -4.08 -16.43 8.31
N ILE A 187 -5.18 -16.07 7.68
CA ILE A 187 -6.15 -17.00 7.06
C ILE A 187 -6.36 -16.55 5.62
N SER A 188 -5.93 -17.39 4.68
CA SER A 188 -6.06 -17.10 3.24
C SER A 188 -7.53 -17.20 2.77
N PRO A 189 -8.00 -16.28 1.89
CA PRO A 189 -7.26 -15.12 1.41
C PRO A 189 -7.17 -14.01 2.47
N ASP A 190 -5.97 -13.55 2.75
CA ASP A 190 -5.70 -12.46 3.68
C ASP A 190 -5.22 -11.19 2.95
N ALA A 191 -5.04 -10.10 3.71
CA ALA A 191 -4.57 -8.82 3.17
C ALA A 191 -3.23 -8.94 2.43
N ARG A 192 -2.36 -9.88 2.81
CA ARG A 192 -1.08 -10.13 2.17
C ARG A 192 -1.24 -10.84 0.82
N ASP A 193 -2.16 -11.79 0.73
CA ASP A 193 -2.43 -12.51 -0.51
C ASP A 193 -3.01 -11.57 -1.56
N ILE A 194 -3.97 -10.73 -1.18
CA ILE A 194 -4.53 -9.68 -2.05
C ILE A 194 -3.43 -8.73 -2.52
N THR A 195 -2.60 -8.24 -1.60
CA THR A 195 -1.49 -7.35 -1.97
C THR A 195 -0.56 -7.99 -3.00
N ARG A 196 -0.24 -9.27 -2.84
CA ARG A 196 0.61 -10.03 -3.79
C ARG A 196 -0.05 -10.21 -5.14
N ASN A 197 -1.35 -10.50 -5.18
CA ASN A 197 -2.09 -10.68 -6.43
C ASN A 197 -2.11 -9.38 -7.21
N ILE A 198 -2.48 -8.28 -6.57
CA ILE A 198 -2.53 -6.97 -7.21
C ILE A 198 -1.12 -6.48 -7.63
N ASP A 199 -0.08 -6.69 -6.81
CA ASP A 199 1.31 -6.37 -7.18
C ASP A 199 1.73 -7.08 -8.49
N LYS A 200 1.30 -8.33 -8.70
CA LYS A 200 1.55 -9.05 -9.95
C LYS A 200 0.81 -8.43 -11.13
N LEU A 201 -0.47 -8.08 -10.94
CA LEU A 201 -1.32 -7.52 -12.00
C LEU A 201 -0.77 -6.19 -12.53
N ILE A 202 -0.34 -5.29 -11.66
CA ILE A 202 0.09 -3.95 -12.07
C ILE A 202 1.53 -3.89 -12.60
N ARG A 203 2.28 -4.98 -12.59
CA ARG A 203 3.71 -4.97 -13.02
C ARG A 203 3.90 -4.45 -14.44
N ALA A 204 3.03 -4.82 -15.35
CA ALA A 204 3.10 -4.42 -16.75
C ALA A 204 2.55 -3.02 -17.03
N HIS A 205 1.83 -2.42 -16.08
CA HIS A 205 1.19 -1.12 -16.25
C HIS A 205 2.22 0.01 -16.38
N ARG A 206 2.04 0.93 -17.34
CA ARG A 206 3.01 1.99 -17.66
C ARG A 206 2.50 3.41 -17.52
N SER A 207 1.27 3.59 -17.04
CA SER A 207 0.65 4.92 -16.91
C SER A 207 1.17 5.72 -15.70
N GLY A 208 0.70 6.97 -15.59
CA GLY A 208 1.02 7.88 -14.51
C GLY A 208 0.50 7.47 -13.13
N ILE A 209 0.60 8.38 -12.15
CA ILE A 209 0.23 8.13 -10.76
C ILE A 209 -1.27 7.82 -10.64
N SER A 210 -2.13 8.71 -11.13
CA SER A 210 -3.59 8.57 -11.00
C SER A 210 -4.13 7.28 -11.62
N PRO A 211 -3.84 6.92 -12.88
CA PRO A 211 -4.25 5.62 -13.43
C PRO A 211 -3.69 4.42 -12.68
N THR A 212 -2.48 4.53 -12.10
CA THR A 212 -1.92 3.43 -11.30
C THR A 212 -2.70 3.24 -10.00
N LEU A 213 -3.05 4.33 -9.30
CA LEU A 213 -3.85 4.26 -8.06
C LEU A 213 -5.25 3.70 -8.35
N SER A 214 -5.91 4.20 -9.39
CA SER A 214 -7.22 3.71 -9.80
C SER A 214 -7.20 2.26 -10.21
N TYR A 215 -6.16 1.82 -10.93
CA TYR A 215 -6.00 0.42 -11.29
C TYR A 215 -5.87 -0.49 -10.06
N VAL A 216 -5.06 -0.08 -9.07
CA VAL A 216 -4.93 -0.80 -7.80
C VAL A 216 -6.26 -0.82 -7.03
N ALA A 217 -6.95 0.32 -6.96
CA ALA A 217 -8.23 0.44 -6.27
C ALA A 217 -9.32 -0.45 -6.89
N VAL A 218 -9.46 -0.43 -8.22
CA VAL A 218 -10.40 -1.29 -8.96
C VAL A 218 -10.05 -2.76 -8.81
N SER A 219 -8.75 -3.11 -8.87
CA SER A 219 -8.32 -4.49 -8.66
C SER A 219 -8.63 -4.98 -7.24
N LEU A 220 -8.49 -4.12 -6.23
CA LEU A 220 -8.87 -4.41 -4.85
C LEU A 220 -10.39 -4.63 -4.72
N ALA A 221 -11.19 -3.73 -5.30
CA ALA A 221 -12.65 -3.83 -5.27
C ALA A 221 -13.13 -5.13 -5.96
N LYS A 222 -12.50 -5.51 -7.08
CA LYS A 222 -12.77 -6.78 -7.75
C LYS A 222 -12.45 -7.98 -6.85
N GLU A 223 -11.25 -8.06 -6.29
CA GLU A 223 -10.87 -9.16 -5.38
C GLU A 223 -11.87 -9.29 -4.22
N ILE A 224 -12.33 -8.17 -3.66
CA ILE A 224 -13.33 -8.18 -2.58
C ILE A 224 -14.72 -8.61 -3.09
N SER A 225 -15.13 -8.20 -4.29
CA SER A 225 -16.42 -8.58 -4.87
C SER A 225 -16.53 -10.09 -5.15
N GLU A 226 -15.42 -10.74 -5.44
CA GLU A 226 -15.32 -12.18 -5.69
C GLU A 226 -15.28 -13.03 -4.40
N MET A 227 -15.08 -12.39 -3.23
CA MET A 227 -15.06 -13.10 -1.95
C MET A 227 -16.47 -13.45 -1.48
N LYS A 228 -16.72 -14.73 -1.16
CA LYS A 228 -18.00 -15.20 -0.59
C LYS A 228 -18.35 -14.51 0.74
N GLU A 229 -17.35 -14.29 1.58
CA GLU A 229 -17.45 -13.51 2.80
C GLU A 229 -16.60 -12.26 2.64
N ARG A 230 -17.22 -11.08 2.68
CA ARG A 230 -16.51 -9.79 2.60
C ARG A 230 -15.76 -9.49 3.91
N ILE A 231 -14.79 -10.35 4.23
CA ILE A 231 -14.08 -10.39 5.51
C ILE A 231 -13.06 -9.25 5.62
N LEU A 232 -12.59 -8.74 4.49
CA LEU A 232 -11.54 -7.72 4.43
C LEU A 232 -12.15 -6.36 4.18
N LYS A 233 -12.07 -5.48 5.18
CA LYS A 233 -12.61 -4.14 5.15
C LYS A 233 -11.49 -3.11 5.10
N PHE A 234 -11.33 -2.48 3.96
CA PHE A 234 -10.37 -1.38 3.74
C PHE A 234 -11.13 -0.06 3.63
N SER A 235 -10.52 1.04 4.07
CA SER A 235 -11.08 2.39 3.98
C SER A 235 -10.54 3.17 2.78
N ASN A 236 -9.24 3.10 2.54
CA ASN A 236 -8.57 3.84 1.48
C ASN A 236 -7.23 3.19 1.12
N LEU A 237 -6.59 3.69 0.06
CA LEU A 237 -5.19 3.39 -0.23
C LEU A 237 -4.33 4.52 0.32
N ILE A 238 -3.30 4.18 1.07
CA ILE A 238 -2.25 5.15 1.44
C ILE A 238 -1.12 5.01 0.44
N PHE A 239 -0.78 6.10 -0.24
CA PHE A 239 0.27 6.07 -1.25
C PHE A 239 1.36 7.11 -1.01
N GLY A 240 2.51 6.85 -1.59
CA GLY A 240 3.62 7.78 -1.64
C GLY A 240 4.42 7.61 -2.92
N VAL A 241 4.93 8.71 -3.43
CA VAL A 241 5.68 8.75 -4.69
C VAL A 241 7.05 9.37 -4.46
N MET A 242 8.07 8.72 -4.97
CA MET A 242 9.43 9.25 -5.03
C MET A 242 9.86 9.44 -6.48
N VAL A 243 10.55 10.53 -6.76
CA VAL A 243 11.11 10.83 -8.07
C VAL A 243 12.61 11.04 -7.98
N GLY A 244 13.31 10.77 -9.08
CA GLY A 244 14.74 11.04 -9.21
C GLY A 244 15.56 9.85 -9.72
N SER A 245 16.86 10.03 -9.75
CA SER A 245 17.83 9.03 -10.21
C SER A 245 18.89 8.74 -9.15
N GLY A 246 19.30 7.48 -9.05
CA GLY A 246 20.40 7.06 -8.18
C GLY A 246 20.13 7.38 -6.70
N GLN A 247 21.04 8.14 -6.09
CA GLN A 247 20.97 8.55 -4.69
C GLN A 247 20.17 9.86 -4.48
N GLN A 248 19.86 10.58 -5.55
CA GLN A 248 19.12 11.84 -5.51
C GLN A 248 17.61 11.65 -5.66
N ARG A 249 17.05 10.71 -4.92
CA ARG A 249 15.60 10.49 -4.93
C ARG A 249 14.95 11.33 -3.85
N LYS A 250 13.89 12.03 -4.26
CA LYS A 250 13.14 12.93 -3.37
C LYS A 250 11.68 12.50 -3.31
N PRO A 251 11.01 12.68 -2.16
CA PRO A 251 9.55 12.59 -2.09
C PRO A 251 8.94 13.60 -3.07
N TYR A 252 7.89 13.17 -3.76
CA TYR A 252 7.20 14.01 -4.73
C TYR A 252 5.79 14.35 -4.27
N CYS A 253 4.97 13.33 -4.01
CA CYS A 253 3.62 13.49 -3.50
C CYS A 253 3.21 12.25 -2.70
N GLY A 254 2.08 12.34 -2.01
CA GLY A 254 1.44 11.23 -1.32
C GLY A 254 0.16 11.66 -0.66
N GLY A 255 -0.60 10.68 -0.20
CA GLY A 255 -1.90 10.90 0.41
C GLY A 255 -2.70 9.63 0.57
N ALA A 256 -4.01 9.83 0.74
CA ALA A 256 -5.00 8.78 0.74
C ALA A 256 -5.81 8.83 -0.57
N TYR A 257 -6.11 7.65 -1.12
CA TYR A 257 -6.99 7.49 -2.26
C TYR A 257 -8.26 6.78 -1.78
N PRO A 258 -9.45 7.40 -1.90
CA PRO A 258 -10.69 6.87 -1.35
C PRO A 258 -11.15 5.61 -2.10
N LEU A 259 -11.82 4.71 -1.39
CA LEU A 259 -12.39 3.47 -1.94
C LEU A 259 -13.91 3.43 -1.87
N ASP A 260 -14.54 4.40 -1.18
CA ASP A 260 -15.97 4.39 -0.88
C ASP A 260 -16.83 4.21 -2.14
N PHE A 261 -16.53 4.94 -3.21
CA PHE A 261 -17.25 4.83 -4.47
C PHE A 261 -17.21 3.40 -5.06
N LEU A 262 -16.04 2.78 -5.04
CA LEU A 262 -15.88 1.41 -5.56
C LEU A 262 -16.61 0.39 -4.70
N PHE A 263 -16.57 0.56 -3.39
CA PHE A 263 -17.28 -0.34 -2.47
C PHE A 263 -18.79 -0.15 -2.55
N ASN A 264 -19.27 1.06 -2.79
CA ASN A 264 -20.68 1.27 -3.08
C ASN A 264 -21.12 0.47 -4.32
N ILE A 265 -20.31 0.42 -5.38
CA ILE A 265 -20.58 -0.42 -6.56
C ILE A 265 -20.61 -1.92 -6.18
N VAL A 266 -19.67 -2.37 -5.34
CA VAL A 266 -19.67 -3.77 -4.85
C VAL A 266 -20.94 -4.11 -4.09
N GLU A 267 -21.49 -3.17 -3.34
CA GLU A 267 -22.68 -3.37 -2.51
C GLU A 267 -23.98 -3.26 -3.30
N THR A 268 -24.04 -2.39 -4.30
CA THR A 268 -25.27 -2.09 -5.04
C THR A 268 -25.47 -2.94 -6.29
N SER A 269 -24.43 -3.58 -6.81
CA SER A 269 -24.48 -4.26 -8.10
C SER A 269 -24.05 -5.71 -8.03
N GLU A 270 -24.92 -6.62 -8.46
CA GLU A 270 -24.59 -8.02 -8.70
C GLU A 270 -23.59 -8.21 -9.86
N LYS A 271 -23.44 -7.21 -10.73
CA LYS A 271 -22.53 -7.20 -11.89
C LYS A 271 -21.26 -6.39 -11.63
N SER A 272 -20.96 -6.07 -10.39
CA SER A 272 -19.78 -5.29 -10.01
C SER A 272 -18.48 -5.89 -10.57
N THR A 273 -18.33 -7.21 -10.51
CA THR A 273 -17.16 -7.92 -11.04
C THR A 273 -16.94 -7.67 -12.53
N GLU A 274 -18.02 -7.71 -13.35
CA GLU A 274 -17.92 -7.47 -14.79
C GLU A 274 -17.53 -6.02 -15.12
N ILE A 275 -18.02 -5.06 -14.32
CA ILE A 275 -17.65 -3.64 -14.45
C ILE A 275 -16.16 -3.47 -14.15
N PHE A 276 -15.70 -4.06 -13.05
CA PHE A 276 -14.30 -3.97 -12.67
C PHE A 276 -13.37 -4.67 -13.68
N ASP A 277 -13.79 -5.79 -14.27
CA ASP A 277 -13.04 -6.45 -15.35
C ASP A 277 -12.85 -5.52 -16.54
N GLN A 278 -13.91 -4.84 -16.98
CA GLN A 278 -13.82 -3.88 -18.06
C GLN A 278 -12.87 -2.71 -17.73
N TRP A 279 -12.95 -2.16 -16.50
CA TRP A 279 -12.08 -1.10 -16.07
C TRP A 279 -10.62 -1.54 -15.95
N ILE A 280 -10.38 -2.74 -15.46
CA ILE A 280 -9.06 -3.37 -15.42
C ILE A 280 -8.48 -3.49 -16.84
N ASP A 281 -9.29 -3.88 -17.82
CA ASP A 281 -8.86 -4.02 -19.22
C ASP A 281 -8.53 -2.65 -19.84
N ILE A 282 -9.25 -1.60 -19.47
CA ILE A 282 -8.90 -0.22 -19.84
C ILE A 282 -7.51 0.14 -19.29
N PHE A 283 -7.26 -0.10 -18.01
CA PHE A 283 -5.95 0.19 -17.39
C PHE A 283 -4.81 -0.67 -17.96
N LYS A 284 -5.04 -1.93 -18.28
CA LYS A 284 -4.08 -2.79 -18.98
C LYS A 284 -3.79 -2.31 -20.40
N GLY A 285 -4.80 -1.73 -21.06
CA GLY A 285 -4.74 -1.28 -22.43
C GLY A 285 -3.98 0.03 -22.69
N THR A 286 -3.43 0.68 -21.68
CA THR A 286 -2.79 2.03 -21.79
C THR A 286 -1.64 2.14 -22.79
N ASN A 287 -1.13 1.03 -23.32
CA ASN A 287 -0.17 1.02 -24.42
C ASN A 287 -0.82 1.18 -25.83
N LYS A 288 -2.13 1.11 -25.90
CA LYS A 288 -2.88 1.25 -27.18
C LYS A 288 -3.25 2.72 -27.42
N PRO A 289 -3.31 3.19 -28.66
CA PRO A 289 -3.71 4.57 -28.98
C PRO A 289 -5.09 4.91 -28.38
N GLY A 290 -5.18 6.06 -27.70
CA GLY A 290 -6.41 6.56 -27.07
C GLY A 290 -6.74 5.97 -25.69
N TYR A 291 -6.15 4.84 -25.31
CA TYR A 291 -6.42 4.22 -24.01
C TYR A 291 -5.82 4.99 -22.83
N GLU A 292 -4.77 5.76 -23.02
CA GLU A 292 -4.20 6.59 -21.97
C GLU A 292 -5.18 7.70 -21.54
N GLU A 293 -5.82 8.39 -22.53
CA GLU A 293 -6.85 9.38 -22.25
C GLU A 293 -8.10 8.76 -21.60
N LEU A 294 -8.49 7.57 -22.05
CA LEU A 294 -9.60 6.82 -21.46
C LEU A 294 -9.30 6.42 -20.01
N ALA A 295 -8.11 5.89 -19.73
CA ALA A 295 -7.69 5.53 -18.38
C ALA A 295 -7.58 6.75 -17.44
N LEU A 296 -7.15 7.90 -17.96
CA LEU A 296 -7.13 9.16 -17.19
C LEU A 296 -8.54 9.62 -16.84
N SER A 297 -9.47 9.66 -17.81
CA SER A 297 -10.85 10.08 -17.57
C SER A 297 -11.60 9.11 -16.64
N LEU A 298 -11.35 7.80 -16.79
CA LEU A 298 -11.87 6.80 -15.84
C LEU A 298 -11.30 7.00 -14.42
N SER A 299 -10.00 7.29 -14.30
CA SER A 299 -9.37 7.57 -13.03
C SER A 299 -9.94 8.82 -12.36
N GLU A 300 -10.23 9.85 -13.13
CA GLU A 300 -10.87 11.07 -12.65
C GLU A 300 -12.29 10.80 -12.17
N PHE A 301 -13.05 10.00 -12.91
CA PHE A 301 -14.40 9.60 -12.52
C PHE A 301 -14.39 8.77 -11.23
N ILE A 302 -13.50 7.79 -11.08
CA ILE A 302 -13.38 6.97 -9.87
C ILE A 302 -13.01 7.82 -8.65
N ASN A 303 -12.11 8.78 -8.83
CA ASN A 303 -11.60 9.61 -7.74
C ASN A 303 -12.56 10.75 -7.33
N TYR A 304 -13.32 11.27 -8.30
CA TYR A 304 -14.29 12.34 -8.12
C TYR A 304 -15.60 11.99 -8.81
N PRO A 305 -16.37 11.05 -8.27
CA PRO A 305 -17.61 10.57 -8.90
C PRO A 305 -18.63 11.70 -8.99
N SER A 306 -18.92 12.11 -10.20
CA SER A 306 -19.88 13.15 -10.53
C SER A 306 -20.46 12.91 -11.92
N ARG A 307 -21.61 13.53 -12.22
CA ARG A 307 -22.20 13.49 -13.56
C ARG A 307 -21.22 14.02 -14.63
N GLY A 308 -20.50 15.09 -14.33
CA GLY A 308 -19.55 15.68 -15.28
C GLY A 308 -18.38 14.77 -15.61
N THR A 309 -17.75 14.17 -14.61
CA THR A 309 -16.63 13.23 -14.80
C THR A 309 -17.10 11.93 -15.48
N LEU A 310 -18.31 11.46 -15.20
CA LEU A 310 -18.92 10.33 -15.89
C LEU A 310 -19.12 10.62 -17.38
N GLU A 311 -19.66 11.81 -17.73
CA GLU A 311 -19.85 12.20 -19.12
C GLU A 311 -18.53 12.27 -19.90
N ILE A 312 -17.45 12.79 -19.28
CA ILE A 312 -16.12 12.83 -19.89
C ILE A 312 -15.60 11.42 -20.14
N TYR A 313 -15.72 10.52 -19.14
CA TYR A 313 -15.34 9.12 -19.28
C TYR A 313 -16.09 8.43 -20.43
N PHE A 314 -17.43 8.59 -20.50
CA PHE A 314 -18.21 7.99 -21.57
C PHE A 314 -17.91 8.56 -22.95
N ARG A 315 -17.67 9.86 -23.09
CA ARG A 315 -17.24 10.45 -24.39
C ARG A 315 -15.94 9.83 -24.87
N ASN A 316 -14.97 9.66 -24.00
CA ASN A 316 -13.70 9.00 -24.34
C ASN A 316 -13.89 7.51 -24.67
N HIS A 317 -14.75 6.84 -23.94
CA HIS A 317 -15.09 5.41 -24.17
C HIS A 317 -15.76 5.25 -25.54
N LEU A 318 -16.78 6.05 -25.87
CA LEU A 318 -17.48 6.02 -27.16
C LEU A 318 -16.54 6.37 -28.32
N ARG A 319 -15.62 7.32 -28.13
CA ARG A 319 -14.62 7.68 -29.16
C ARG A 319 -13.74 6.50 -29.54
N ILE A 320 -13.33 5.68 -28.58
CA ILE A 320 -12.56 4.45 -28.84
C ILE A 320 -13.45 3.36 -29.46
N TYR A 321 -14.68 3.21 -28.97
CA TYR A 321 -15.64 2.26 -29.49
C TYR A 321 -15.94 2.50 -30.97
N LEU A 322 -16.18 3.73 -31.37
CA LEU A 322 -16.41 4.09 -32.78
C LEU A 322 -15.19 3.82 -33.68
N ASN A 323 -14.01 3.78 -33.08
CA ASN A 323 -12.74 3.54 -33.76
C ASN A 323 -12.24 2.09 -33.73
N LYS A 324 -12.95 1.14 -33.09
CA LYS A 324 -12.69 -0.33 -33.25
C LYS A 324 -12.78 -1.17 -31.98
N ASP A 325 -13.11 -1.39 -31.03
CA ASP A 325 -12.87 -2.64 -30.26
C ASP A 325 -13.50 -2.83 -28.88
N ILE A 326 -14.14 -1.81 -28.32
CA ILE A 326 -14.79 -1.98 -27.02
C ILE A 326 -16.26 -1.62 -27.12
N LYS A 327 -17.14 -2.60 -26.88
CA LYS A 327 -18.60 -2.34 -26.80
C LYS A 327 -18.94 -1.85 -25.40
N PRO A 328 -19.50 -0.62 -25.23
CA PRO A 328 -19.94 -0.19 -23.90
C PRO A 328 -21.04 -1.14 -23.39
N LYS A 329 -20.91 -1.54 -22.14
CA LYS A 329 -21.92 -2.38 -21.49
C LYS A 329 -23.04 -1.47 -20.97
N LEU A 330 -24.25 -1.65 -21.45
CA LEU A 330 -25.40 -0.80 -21.13
C LEU A 330 -25.70 -0.74 -19.63
N TYR A 331 -25.60 -1.87 -18.93
CA TYR A 331 -25.84 -1.93 -17.49
C TYR A 331 -24.84 -1.12 -16.67
N GLU A 332 -23.61 -0.94 -17.16
CA GLU A 332 -22.61 -0.09 -16.50
C GLU A 332 -23.10 1.36 -16.35
N ILE A 333 -23.77 1.89 -17.38
CA ILE A 333 -24.33 3.26 -17.36
C ILE A 333 -25.43 3.39 -16.32
N ASP A 334 -26.34 2.43 -16.29
CA ASP A 334 -27.51 2.49 -15.38
C ASP A 334 -27.07 2.34 -13.92
N ILE A 335 -26.14 1.42 -13.65
CA ILE A 335 -25.57 1.23 -12.30
C ILE A 335 -24.82 2.49 -11.83
N MET A 336 -23.97 3.08 -12.70
CA MET A 336 -23.24 4.29 -12.35
C MET A 336 -24.18 5.48 -12.09
N ARG A 337 -25.30 5.57 -12.81
CA ARG A 337 -26.32 6.59 -12.53
C ARG A 337 -27.00 6.38 -11.18
N GLU A 338 -27.29 5.14 -10.80
CA GLU A 338 -27.86 4.83 -9.48
C GLU A 338 -26.87 5.18 -8.35
N VAL A 339 -25.61 4.81 -8.48
CA VAL A 339 -24.58 5.17 -7.52
C VAL A 339 -24.46 6.68 -7.38
N LEU A 340 -24.45 7.43 -8.49
CA LEU A 340 -24.37 8.89 -8.48
C LEU A 340 -25.63 9.59 -7.92
N ARG A 341 -26.79 8.92 -7.90
CA ARG A 341 -28.01 9.45 -7.24
C ARG A 341 -27.94 9.35 -5.72
N ASN A 342 -27.08 8.47 -5.22
CA ASN A 342 -26.92 8.19 -3.79
C ASN A 342 -25.66 8.87 -3.19
N VAL A 343 -24.90 9.58 -4.01
CA VAL A 343 -23.73 10.37 -3.63
C VAL A 343 -24.06 11.86 -3.68
#